data_3bf504bedc8b3f7abf5b50d96ebd297b
#
_entry.id   3bf504bedc8b3f7abf5b50d96ebd297b
#
_cell.length_a   1.000
_cell.length_b   1.000
_cell.length_c   1.000
_cell.angle_alpha   90.00
_cell.angle_beta   90.00
_cell.angle_gamma   90.00
#
_symmetry.space_group_name_H-M   'P 1'
#
loop_
_entity.id
_entity.type
_entity.pdbx_description
1 polymer ?
#
loop_
_entity_poly.entity_id
_entity_poly.type
_entity_poly.pdbx_seq_one_letter_code
_entity_poly.pdbx_strand_id
1 'polypeptide(L)'
;MSEPVLYGLDAMRTCFELVLPGAEPALLSAAAAEALEEIRAAEAQLSIFRADSWLTRLNLDAASGEAVRVPAPLHALLRVCAAVHAASEGAFDPCTGPLLDAQQLREQPGIWSEAARPGGRFSEIELLPESRVRFRRPGMQLDLGGIGKGWALDRAAELLREAGVPSALLHGGSST
;
A
#
# COMPACT_ATOMS: atom_id res chain seq x y z
N MET A 1 15.53 -0.93 33.08
CA MET A 1 14.86 -0.81 31.76
C MET A 1 15.93 -1.16 30.75
N SER A 2 15.68 -2.17 29.90
CA SER A 2 16.59 -2.51 28.80
C SER A 2 16.56 -1.39 27.75
N GLU A 3 17.72 -1.16 27.11
CA GLU A 3 17.78 -0.22 25.98
C GLU A 3 16.88 -0.71 24.82
N PRO A 4 16.17 0.20 24.12
CA PRO A 4 15.38 -0.19 22.98
C PRO A 4 16.28 -0.67 21.82
N VAL A 5 15.82 -1.65 21.07
CA VAL A 5 16.54 -2.16 19.89
C VAL A 5 15.90 -1.57 18.64
N LEU A 6 16.76 -1.09 17.73
CA LEU A 6 16.37 -0.52 16.44
C LEU A 6 16.57 -1.57 15.34
N TYR A 7 15.54 -1.74 14.52
CA TYR A 7 15.55 -2.54 13.30
C TYR A 7 15.16 -1.66 12.12
N GLY A 8 15.86 -1.80 10.99
CA GLY A 8 15.65 -0.97 9.80
C GLY A 8 15.46 -1.79 8.53
N LEU A 9 14.73 -1.22 7.57
CA LEU A 9 14.50 -1.79 6.24
C LEU A 9 14.30 -0.67 5.22
N ASP A 10 15.06 -0.72 4.12
CA ASP A 10 14.79 0.11 2.94
C ASP A 10 13.72 -0.57 2.07
N ALA A 11 12.56 0.06 1.95
CA ALA A 11 11.44 -0.38 1.14
C ALA A 11 10.58 0.81 0.69
N MET A 12 9.79 0.67 -0.36
CA MET A 12 8.86 1.70 -0.86
C MET A 12 9.53 3.08 -1.05
N ARG A 13 10.83 3.08 -1.44
CA ARG A 13 11.67 4.28 -1.63
C ARG A 13 11.86 5.13 -0.36
N THR A 14 11.84 4.49 0.81
CA THR A 14 12.09 5.10 2.12
C THR A 14 12.72 4.09 3.07
N CYS A 15 13.22 4.56 4.20
CA CYS A 15 13.66 3.71 5.30
C CYS A 15 12.50 3.50 6.27
N PHE A 16 12.18 2.24 6.58
CA PHE A 16 11.30 1.87 7.68
C PHE A 16 12.15 1.54 8.91
N GLU A 17 11.72 2.01 10.07
CA GLU A 17 12.39 1.79 11.34
C GLU A 17 11.39 1.27 12.38
N LEU A 18 11.80 0.24 13.12
CA LEU A 18 11.07 -0.31 14.26
C LEU A 18 11.94 -0.16 15.50
N VAL A 19 11.45 0.57 16.51
CA VAL A 19 12.11 0.72 17.81
C VAL A 19 11.32 -0.09 18.83
N LEU A 20 11.91 -1.17 19.32
CA LEU A 20 11.28 -2.15 20.21
C LEU A 20 11.94 -2.13 21.59
N PRO A 21 11.31 -1.56 22.62
CA PRO A 21 11.77 -1.67 23.98
C PRO A 21 11.33 -3.02 24.57
N GLY A 22 12.18 -3.66 25.35
CA GLY A 22 11.83 -4.91 26.03
C GLY A 22 13.01 -5.67 26.59
N ALA A 23 12.74 -6.70 27.37
CA ALA A 23 13.75 -7.49 28.06
C ALA A 23 14.05 -8.86 27.42
N GLU A 24 13.32 -9.20 26.34
CA GLU A 24 13.45 -10.51 25.66
C GLU A 24 14.01 -10.34 24.25
N PRO A 25 15.33 -10.23 24.07
CA PRO A 25 15.93 -9.90 22.76
C PRO A 25 15.58 -10.90 21.63
N ALA A 26 15.44 -12.20 21.97
CA ALA A 26 15.11 -13.22 20.98
C ALA A 26 13.68 -13.05 20.43
N LEU A 27 12.71 -12.76 21.32
CA LEU A 27 11.32 -12.48 20.94
C LEU A 27 11.25 -11.21 20.07
N LEU A 28 11.90 -10.13 20.51
CA LEU A 28 11.90 -8.85 19.80
C LEU A 28 12.54 -8.99 18.40
N SER A 29 13.63 -9.74 18.27
CA SER A 29 14.30 -9.97 16.99
C SER A 29 13.43 -10.80 16.03
N ALA A 30 12.77 -11.84 16.51
CA ALA A 30 11.87 -12.65 15.69
C ALA A 30 10.64 -11.84 15.23
N ALA A 31 10.00 -11.11 16.14
CA ALA A 31 8.84 -10.28 15.83
C ALA A 31 9.20 -9.14 14.86
N ALA A 32 10.37 -8.51 15.03
CA ALA A 32 10.84 -7.47 14.13
C ALA A 32 11.10 -8.03 12.73
N ALA A 33 11.74 -9.20 12.61
CA ALA A 33 12.01 -9.84 11.32
C ALA A 33 10.71 -10.14 10.57
N GLU A 34 9.69 -10.65 11.24
CA GLU A 34 8.38 -10.92 10.65
C GLU A 34 7.66 -9.63 10.21
N ALA A 35 7.67 -8.60 11.05
CA ALA A 35 7.09 -7.29 10.73
C ALA A 35 7.78 -6.62 9.54
N LEU A 36 9.10 -6.70 9.43
CA LEU A 36 9.86 -6.16 8.29
C LEU A 36 9.59 -6.95 7.00
N GLU A 37 9.42 -8.27 7.09
CA GLU A 37 9.07 -9.09 5.94
C GLU A 37 7.65 -8.76 5.42
N GLU A 38 6.71 -8.48 6.31
CA GLU A 38 5.37 -7.99 5.91
C GLU A 38 5.46 -6.65 5.16
N ILE A 39 6.35 -5.73 5.57
CA ILE A 39 6.58 -4.47 4.85
C ILE A 39 7.14 -4.75 3.43
N ARG A 40 8.09 -5.69 3.28
CA ARG A 40 8.58 -6.11 1.96
C ARG A 40 7.48 -6.73 1.09
N ALA A 41 6.65 -7.57 1.70
CA ALA A 41 5.50 -8.17 1.02
C ALA A 41 4.53 -7.09 0.54
N ALA A 42 4.23 -6.09 1.37
CA ALA A 42 3.40 -4.96 1.01
C ALA A 42 3.97 -4.17 -0.18
N GLU A 43 5.27 -3.89 -0.20
CA GLU A 43 5.92 -3.26 -1.36
C GLU A 43 5.74 -4.09 -2.63
N ALA A 44 6.02 -5.39 -2.57
CA ALA A 44 5.88 -6.28 -3.72
C ALA A 44 4.43 -6.34 -4.24
N GLN A 45 3.44 -6.32 -3.34
CA GLN A 45 2.02 -6.44 -3.65
C GLN A 45 1.40 -5.16 -4.22
N LEU A 46 1.87 -3.99 -3.75
CA LEU A 46 1.31 -2.67 -4.09
C LEU A 46 2.13 -1.89 -5.12
N SER A 47 3.24 -2.44 -5.60
CA SER A 47 4.10 -1.77 -6.57
C SER A 47 3.42 -1.65 -7.94
N ILE A 48 3.40 -0.44 -8.49
CA ILE A 48 3.02 -0.20 -9.90
C ILE A 48 4.17 -0.46 -10.88
N PHE A 49 5.36 -0.80 -10.38
CA PHE A 49 6.58 -1.08 -11.17
C PHE A 49 6.85 -2.58 -11.34
N ARG A 50 6.05 -3.42 -10.72
CA ARG A 50 6.16 -4.89 -10.79
C ARG A 50 4.97 -5.47 -11.52
N ALA A 51 5.22 -6.24 -12.58
CA ALA A 51 4.16 -6.87 -13.37
C ALA A 51 3.36 -7.96 -12.59
N ASP A 52 3.99 -8.56 -11.57
CA ASP A 52 3.42 -9.60 -10.74
C ASP A 52 2.69 -9.06 -9.49
N SER A 53 2.68 -7.75 -9.25
CA SER A 53 1.98 -7.16 -8.11
C SER A 53 0.47 -7.26 -8.23
N TRP A 54 -0.22 -7.28 -7.09
CA TRP A 54 -1.69 -7.27 -7.05
C TRP A 54 -2.26 -6.02 -7.70
N LEU A 55 -1.61 -4.86 -7.46
CA LEU A 55 -2.08 -3.58 -7.96
C LEU A 55 -1.92 -3.47 -9.48
N THR A 56 -0.77 -3.88 -10.03
CA THR A 56 -0.56 -3.89 -11.49
C THR A 56 -1.55 -4.83 -12.18
N ARG A 57 -1.76 -6.03 -11.64
CA ARG A 57 -2.74 -6.97 -12.18
C ARG A 57 -4.15 -6.38 -12.16
N LEU A 58 -4.59 -5.79 -11.04
CA LEU A 58 -5.89 -5.10 -10.97
C LEU A 58 -5.99 -4.02 -12.05
N ASN A 59 -4.97 -3.18 -12.19
CA ASN A 59 -4.94 -2.11 -13.18
C ASN A 59 -5.06 -2.61 -14.61
N LEU A 60 -4.41 -3.73 -14.93
CA LEU A 60 -4.46 -4.33 -16.27
C LEU A 60 -5.80 -5.02 -16.53
N ASP A 61 -6.27 -5.83 -15.57
CA ASP A 61 -7.46 -6.67 -15.74
C ASP A 61 -8.76 -5.83 -15.71
N ALA A 62 -8.84 -4.81 -14.87
CA ALA A 62 -10.02 -3.95 -14.74
C ALA A 62 -10.07 -2.81 -15.77
N ALA A 63 -9.05 -2.63 -16.61
CA ALA A 63 -8.98 -1.56 -17.61
C ALA A 63 -10.10 -1.63 -18.65
N SER A 64 -10.68 -2.80 -18.88
CA SER A 64 -11.83 -3.03 -19.79
C SER A 64 -13.15 -2.55 -19.20
N GLY A 65 -13.24 -2.31 -17.88
CA GLY A 65 -14.48 -2.04 -17.15
C GLY A 65 -15.20 -3.28 -16.62
N GLU A 66 -14.64 -4.48 -16.82
CA GLU A 66 -15.17 -5.70 -16.23
C GLU A 66 -14.82 -5.80 -14.73
N ALA A 67 -15.69 -6.49 -13.97
CA ALA A 67 -15.45 -6.71 -12.55
C ALA A 67 -14.44 -7.83 -12.34
N VAL A 68 -13.31 -7.54 -11.74
CA VAL A 68 -12.23 -8.49 -11.44
C VAL A 68 -12.16 -8.83 -9.96
N ARG A 69 -11.78 -10.07 -9.64
CA ARG A 69 -11.53 -10.51 -8.27
C ARG A 69 -10.13 -10.16 -7.85
N VAL A 70 -9.99 -9.58 -6.66
CA VAL A 70 -8.70 -9.22 -6.06
C VAL A 70 -8.48 -9.96 -4.75
N PRO A 71 -7.23 -10.08 -4.25
CA PRO A 71 -6.97 -10.59 -2.92
C PRO A 71 -7.72 -9.78 -1.85
N ALA A 72 -8.22 -10.47 -0.82
CA ALA A 72 -8.99 -9.83 0.25
C ALA A 72 -8.26 -8.66 0.94
N PRO A 73 -6.93 -8.75 1.22
CA PRO A 73 -6.19 -7.61 1.79
C PRO A 73 -6.18 -6.38 0.87
N LEU A 74 -6.04 -6.56 -0.44
CA LEU A 74 -6.11 -5.43 -1.39
C LEU A 74 -7.53 -4.82 -1.40
N HIS A 75 -8.57 -5.65 -1.40
CA HIS A 75 -9.95 -5.16 -1.33
C HIS A 75 -10.21 -4.37 -0.04
N ALA A 76 -9.69 -4.84 1.10
CA ALA A 76 -9.78 -4.14 2.37
C ALA A 76 -9.06 -2.77 2.32
N LEU A 77 -7.86 -2.72 1.76
CA LEU A 77 -7.13 -1.45 1.56
C LEU A 77 -7.90 -0.48 0.65
N LEU A 78 -8.52 -0.96 -0.42
CA LEU A 78 -9.35 -0.12 -1.29
C LEU A 78 -10.58 0.42 -0.56
N ARG A 79 -11.14 -0.30 0.41
CA ARG A 79 -12.20 0.24 1.29
C ARG A 79 -11.69 1.37 2.19
N VAL A 80 -10.47 1.26 2.69
CA VAL A 80 -9.82 2.37 3.41
C VAL A 80 -9.62 3.57 2.48
N CYS A 81 -9.16 3.33 1.25
CA CYS A 81 -9.05 4.39 0.23
C CYS A 81 -10.39 5.09 0.01
N ALA A 82 -11.51 4.35 -0.08
CA ALA A 82 -12.84 4.92 -0.23
C ALA A 82 -13.22 5.83 0.95
N ALA A 83 -12.94 5.39 2.18
CA ALA A 83 -13.22 6.18 3.37
C ALA A 83 -12.38 7.46 3.43
N VAL A 84 -11.08 7.37 3.13
CA VAL A 84 -10.18 8.54 3.11
C VAL A 84 -10.53 9.50 1.98
N HIS A 85 -10.86 8.97 0.78
CA HIS A 85 -11.32 9.78 -0.35
C HIS A 85 -12.59 10.58 0.02
N ALA A 86 -13.57 9.92 0.63
CA ALA A 86 -14.80 10.58 1.08
C ALA A 86 -14.54 11.62 2.19
N ALA A 87 -13.75 11.27 3.20
CA ALA A 87 -13.43 12.16 4.32
C ALA A 87 -12.62 13.39 3.93
N SER A 88 -11.80 13.28 2.87
CA SER A 88 -11.00 14.38 2.33
C SER A 88 -11.70 15.14 1.20
N GLU A 89 -13.00 14.88 0.95
CA GLU A 89 -13.75 15.47 -0.16
C GLU A 89 -13.05 15.32 -1.53
N GLY A 90 -12.32 14.20 -1.71
CA GLY A 90 -11.58 13.88 -2.92
C GLY A 90 -10.19 14.51 -3.02
N ALA A 91 -9.68 15.18 -1.97
CA ALA A 91 -8.30 15.66 -1.94
C ALA A 91 -7.29 14.49 -1.97
N PHE A 92 -7.60 13.37 -1.31
CA PHE A 92 -6.93 12.10 -1.53
C PHE A 92 -7.63 11.35 -2.66
N ASP A 93 -6.93 11.11 -3.76
CA ASP A 93 -7.42 10.31 -4.88
C ASP A 93 -6.33 9.40 -5.45
N PRO A 94 -6.42 8.08 -5.27
CA PRO A 94 -5.43 7.15 -5.79
C PRO A 94 -5.49 6.91 -7.31
N CYS A 95 -6.36 7.58 -8.05
CA CYS A 95 -6.41 7.50 -9.51
C CYS A 95 -5.46 8.48 -10.22
N THR A 96 -4.48 9.02 -9.51
CA THR A 96 -3.54 10.03 -10.03
C THR A 96 -2.31 9.46 -10.75
N GLY A 97 -2.08 8.14 -10.71
CA GLY A 97 -0.87 7.51 -11.25
C GLY A 97 -0.51 7.93 -12.67
N PRO A 98 -1.37 7.73 -13.67
CA PRO A 98 -1.11 8.13 -15.04
C PRO A 98 -0.93 9.65 -15.22
N LEU A 99 -1.53 10.47 -14.37
CA LEU A 99 -1.34 11.92 -14.37
C LEU A 99 0.06 12.31 -13.92
N LEU A 100 0.56 11.67 -12.86
CA LEU A 100 1.91 11.92 -12.35
C LEU A 100 2.97 11.55 -13.39
N ASP A 101 2.78 10.45 -14.12
CA ASP A 101 3.68 10.04 -15.19
C ASP A 101 3.60 10.99 -16.39
N ALA A 102 2.40 11.40 -16.81
CA ALA A 102 2.21 12.34 -17.90
C ALA A 102 2.83 13.72 -17.63
N GLN A 103 2.88 14.11 -16.35
CA GLN A 103 3.52 15.36 -15.91
C GLN A 103 5.00 15.19 -15.55
N GLN A 104 5.58 14.01 -15.78
CA GLN A 104 6.98 13.69 -15.46
C GLN A 104 7.35 13.95 -13.97
N LEU A 105 6.39 13.75 -13.08
CA LEU A 105 6.57 13.91 -11.62
C LEU A 105 7.17 12.66 -10.96
N ARG A 106 7.58 11.67 -11.76
CA ARG A 106 8.27 10.45 -11.36
C ARG A 106 9.50 10.21 -12.20
N GLU A 107 10.51 9.62 -11.60
CA GLU A 107 11.74 9.22 -12.29
C GLU A 107 11.50 8.02 -13.22
N GLN A 108 10.57 7.15 -12.87
CA GLN A 108 10.22 5.95 -13.63
C GLN A 108 8.70 5.83 -13.76
N PRO A 109 8.18 5.63 -14.97
CA PRO A 109 6.74 5.43 -15.17
C PRO A 109 6.28 4.08 -14.58
N GLY A 110 5.02 4.05 -14.15
CA GLY A 110 4.37 2.82 -13.73
C GLY A 110 4.03 1.89 -14.90
N ILE A 111 3.72 0.65 -14.59
CA ILE A 111 3.18 -0.31 -15.57
C ILE A 111 1.67 -0.09 -15.65
N TRP A 112 1.22 0.46 -16.77
CA TRP A 112 -0.19 0.77 -17.03
C TRP A 112 -0.73 -0.02 -18.21
N SER A 113 -2.05 -0.16 -18.29
CA SER A 113 -2.69 -0.69 -19.49
C SER A 113 -2.50 0.25 -20.68
N GLU A 114 -2.55 -0.27 -21.90
CA GLU A 114 -2.49 0.56 -23.14
C GLU A 114 -3.64 1.58 -23.22
N ALA A 115 -4.76 1.31 -22.53
CA ALA A 115 -5.90 2.19 -22.42
C ALA A 115 -5.74 3.27 -21.32
N ALA A 116 -4.66 3.25 -20.53
CA ALA A 116 -4.47 4.17 -19.42
C ALA A 116 -4.58 5.64 -19.85
N ARG A 117 -5.37 6.41 -19.13
CA ARG A 117 -5.59 7.83 -19.36
C ARG A 117 -5.64 8.57 -18.02
N PRO A 118 -5.08 9.78 -17.92
CA PRO A 118 -5.29 10.66 -16.78
C PRO A 118 -6.77 11.03 -16.63
N GLY A 119 -7.16 11.38 -15.40
CA GLY A 119 -8.46 12.01 -15.13
C GLY A 119 -9.58 11.07 -14.65
N GLY A 120 -9.27 9.82 -14.23
CA GLY A 120 -10.17 8.99 -13.42
C GLY A 120 -10.29 9.54 -11.99
N ARG A 121 -11.41 9.24 -11.33
CA ARG A 121 -11.60 9.53 -9.91
C ARG A 121 -11.92 8.24 -9.16
N PHE A 122 -11.47 8.15 -7.92
CA PHE A 122 -11.73 6.97 -7.10
C PHE A 122 -13.23 6.72 -6.87
N SER A 123 -14.05 7.75 -6.87
CA SER A 123 -15.52 7.64 -6.81
C SER A 123 -16.15 6.86 -8.00
N GLU A 124 -15.40 6.65 -9.08
CA GLU A 124 -15.80 5.85 -10.24
C GLU A 124 -15.37 4.37 -10.12
N ILE A 125 -14.82 3.96 -8.95
CA ILE A 125 -14.46 2.58 -8.65
C ILE A 125 -15.53 1.95 -7.78
N GLU A 126 -16.04 0.81 -8.21
CA GLU A 126 -17.01 0.01 -7.48
C GLU A 126 -16.29 -1.10 -6.70
N LEU A 127 -16.47 -1.09 -5.38
CA LEU A 127 -16.06 -2.17 -4.49
C LEU A 127 -17.26 -3.11 -4.29
N LEU A 128 -17.21 -4.25 -4.95
CA LEU A 128 -18.31 -5.21 -5.01
C LEU A 128 -18.12 -6.33 -3.97
N PRO A 129 -19.18 -7.11 -3.64
CA PRO A 129 -19.07 -8.32 -2.82
C PRO A 129 -18.04 -9.31 -3.38
N GLU A 130 -17.61 -10.26 -2.52
CA GLU A 130 -16.64 -11.31 -2.87
C GLU A 130 -15.29 -10.80 -3.35
N SER A 131 -14.83 -9.65 -2.81
CA SER A 131 -13.56 -8.99 -3.16
C SER A 131 -13.44 -8.72 -4.66
N ARG A 132 -14.51 -8.25 -5.28
CA ARG A 132 -14.47 -7.80 -6.68
C ARG A 132 -14.39 -6.28 -6.78
N VAL A 133 -13.70 -5.83 -7.82
CA VAL A 133 -13.48 -4.41 -8.12
C VAL A 133 -13.83 -4.16 -9.58
N ARG A 134 -14.52 -3.07 -9.86
CA ARG A 134 -14.84 -2.63 -11.22
C ARG A 134 -14.47 -1.17 -11.40
N PHE A 135 -13.83 -0.85 -12.52
CA PHE A 135 -13.61 0.52 -12.95
C PHE A 135 -14.75 0.92 -13.90
N ARG A 136 -15.54 1.92 -13.52
CA ARG A 136 -16.70 2.36 -14.33
C ARG A 136 -16.32 2.98 -15.67
N ARG A 137 -15.09 3.45 -15.77
CA ARG A 137 -14.57 4.08 -16.98
C ARG A 137 -13.30 3.35 -17.43
N PRO A 138 -13.23 2.94 -18.72
CA PRO A 138 -12.02 2.35 -19.29
C PRO A 138 -10.81 3.27 -19.17
N GLY A 139 -9.65 2.68 -18.96
CA GLY A 139 -8.38 3.42 -18.85
C GLY A 139 -8.07 4.02 -17.49
N MET A 140 -8.95 3.86 -16.50
CA MET A 140 -8.63 4.21 -15.11
C MET A 140 -7.51 3.34 -14.58
N GLN A 141 -6.66 3.91 -13.76
CA GLN A 141 -5.53 3.22 -13.13
C GLN A 141 -5.34 3.72 -11.69
N LEU A 142 -5.03 2.80 -10.79
CA LEU A 142 -4.76 3.09 -9.39
C LEU A 142 -3.26 3.17 -9.10
N ASP A 143 -2.90 4.08 -8.22
CA ASP A 143 -1.61 4.17 -7.56
C ASP A 143 -1.83 4.36 -6.06
N LEU A 144 -1.33 3.43 -5.27
CA LEU A 144 -1.49 3.43 -3.81
C LEU A 144 -0.28 4.02 -3.06
N GLY A 145 0.63 4.72 -3.76
CA GLY A 145 1.82 5.33 -3.16
C GLY A 145 1.51 6.30 -2.01
N GLY A 146 0.38 6.99 -2.06
CA GLY A 146 -0.06 7.92 -1.01
C GLY A 146 -0.59 7.25 0.28
N ILE A 147 -0.86 5.95 0.27
CA ILE A 147 -1.43 5.23 1.43
C ILE A 147 -0.65 3.95 1.77
N GLY A 148 0.08 3.38 0.81
CA GLY A 148 0.71 2.07 0.94
C GLY A 148 1.71 1.97 2.09
N LYS A 149 2.47 3.03 2.38
CA LYS A 149 3.41 3.06 3.52
C LYS A 149 2.68 2.94 4.87
N GLY A 150 1.60 3.70 5.05
CA GLY A 150 0.78 3.63 6.25
C GLY A 150 0.15 2.24 6.43
N TRP A 151 -0.39 1.68 5.34
CA TRP A 151 -0.94 0.33 5.38
C TRP A 151 0.10 -0.74 5.74
N ALA A 152 1.32 -0.64 5.22
CA ALA A 152 2.41 -1.55 5.58
C ALA A 152 2.80 -1.44 7.07
N LEU A 153 2.84 -0.20 7.61
CA LEU A 153 3.08 0.02 9.05
C LEU A 153 1.95 -0.53 9.92
N ASP A 154 0.69 -0.39 9.52
CA ASP A 154 -0.44 -0.94 10.26
C ASP A 154 -0.37 -2.47 10.33
N ARG A 155 -0.03 -3.14 9.21
CA ARG A 155 0.17 -4.59 9.15
C ARG A 155 1.34 -5.04 10.05
N ALA A 156 2.48 -4.35 9.97
CA ALA A 156 3.62 -4.62 10.84
C ALA A 156 3.27 -4.44 12.32
N ALA A 157 2.50 -3.40 12.66
CA ALA A 157 2.04 -3.16 14.02
C ALA A 157 1.10 -4.25 14.54
N GLU A 158 0.23 -4.81 13.67
CA GLU A 158 -0.62 -5.95 14.01
C GLU A 158 0.22 -7.18 14.38
N LEU A 159 1.22 -7.54 13.54
CA LEU A 159 2.11 -8.66 13.79
C LEU A 159 2.91 -8.51 15.11
N LEU A 160 3.46 -7.32 15.36
CA LEU A 160 4.16 -7.05 16.62
C LEU A 160 3.24 -7.22 17.84
N ARG A 161 1.98 -6.79 17.71
CA ARG A 161 0.99 -6.93 18.79
C ARG A 161 0.59 -8.39 19.00
N GLU A 162 0.40 -9.16 17.93
CA GLU A 162 0.10 -10.60 17.98
C GLU A 162 1.28 -11.40 18.57
N ALA A 163 2.52 -10.99 18.30
CA ALA A 163 3.73 -11.56 18.90
C ALA A 163 3.91 -11.20 20.37
N GLY A 164 3.02 -10.38 20.96
CA GLY A 164 3.08 -10.00 22.38
C GLY A 164 4.11 -8.90 22.67
N VAL A 165 4.56 -8.14 21.70
CA VAL A 165 5.46 -6.99 21.90
C VAL A 165 4.65 -5.89 22.63
N PRO A 166 5.05 -5.48 23.86
CA PRO A 166 4.22 -4.62 24.70
C PRO A 166 4.14 -3.17 24.22
N SER A 167 5.14 -2.71 23.51
CA SER A 167 5.20 -1.37 22.92
C SER A 167 6.18 -1.35 21.74
N ALA A 168 5.89 -0.51 20.75
CA ALA A 168 6.73 -0.33 19.59
C ALA A 168 6.57 1.10 19.05
N LEU A 169 7.63 1.67 18.51
CA LEU A 169 7.57 2.84 17.66
C LEU A 169 7.91 2.40 16.23
N LEU A 170 7.00 2.66 15.30
CA LEU A 170 7.19 2.35 13.89
C LEU A 170 7.24 3.65 13.08
N HIS A 171 8.21 3.73 12.18
CA HIS A 171 8.42 4.88 11.31
C HIS A 171 8.60 4.43 9.85
N GLY A 172 7.99 5.10 8.91
CA GLY A 172 8.05 4.80 7.47
C GLY A 172 8.44 6.01 6.62
N GLY A 173 9.62 6.55 6.88
CA GLY A 173 10.16 7.74 6.21
C GLY A 173 9.64 9.05 6.79
N SER A 174 10.40 10.11 6.58
CA SER A 174 9.96 11.48 6.87
C SER A 174 9.04 11.95 5.75
N SER A 175 7.84 12.42 6.10
CA SER A 175 7.09 13.30 5.20
C SER A 175 7.84 14.64 5.19
N THR A 176 8.59 14.91 4.14
CA THR A 176 9.08 16.26 3.87
C THR A 176 8.03 17.02 3.11
#